data_955e48778dc92c8d290d0e115377457d
#
_entry.id   955e48778dc92c8d290d0e115377457d
#
_cell.length_a   1.000
_cell.length_b   1.000
_cell.length_c   1.000
_cell.angle_alpha   90.00
_cell.angle_beta   90.00
_cell.angle_gamma   90.00
#
_symmetry.space_group_name_H-M   'P 1'
#
loop_
_entity.id
_entity.type
_entity.pdbx_description
1 polymer ?
#
loop_
_entity_poly.entity_id
_entity_poly.type
_entity_poly.pdbx_seq_one_letter_code
_entity_poly.pdbx_strand_id
1 'polypeptide(L)'
;GSAAIYLEPWHKDIMDLLDIKKNTGAEELRARDLFTALWIPDNFMRAVKNNEEWYLFCPNDILKAGIKPLQECYGEEYEKNYQLAVDAGIGKKVKAQEIWSKVIESQVETGVPYLCAKDSANRKTNHQNIGVIKQSNLCNEIYQFTDEETTAICTLSSIVLKNFIVEGKFDYTLLIHEVRKAVRALNNVIDKNSYSTAKGLKGGLEQRAIAIGVQGLADVFCLMDYSFTSDEAKDLNKKIFEAIYFASITESNDLCKKGIRHPYEFFKGSPMSKGIFQFDMWGVESSDLSLDWDTLKKDVQEFGVCNSLFTAQMPVASSAKITGSFEMTEPAHSALFNRRVVGGEIMIVNKYLINDFEKIGIWSEDLKNEIILNEGSIQNINFNQYLDVEDKGYNKKVKRIEHLIPKYKTIWEISQRELIDMAADRAPFIDQSQSMNIYMSNPTLSKITSSHFHSWEKGLKTLCYYVRTKAISTGAKHLALDLSKVKTPKPNVEVPKIDYSSMNLPPKPEGIEIDCFGCSS
;
A
#
# COMPACT_ATOMS: atom_id res chain seq x y z
N GLY A 1 -0.16 18.58 12.05
CA GLY A 1 0.47 17.28 11.81
C GLY A 1 -0.45 16.15 12.18
N SER A 2 -0.20 14.96 11.65
CA SER A 2 -0.97 13.74 11.93
C SER A 2 -0.09 12.72 12.63
N ALA A 3 -0.69 11.81 13.40
CA ALA A 3 0.01 10.76 14.12
C ALA A 3 -0.70 9.41 13.97
N ALA A 4 0.08 8.32 13.98
CA ALA A 4 -0.42 6.97 14.06
C ALA A 4 0.03 6.32 15.37
N ILE A 5 -0.89 5.62 16.02
CA ILE A 5 -0.64 4.87 17.27
C ILE A 5 -0.60 3.39 16.93
N TYR A 6 0.54 2.77 17.21
CA TYR A 6 0.77 1.34 17.01
C TYR A 6 0.62 0.58 18.32
N LEU A 7 -0.12 -0.52 18.30
CA LEU A 7 -0.30 -1.40 19.45
C LEU A 7 -0.22 -2.86 19.02
N GLU A 8 0.23 -3.72 19.91
CA GLU A 8 0.23 -5.17 19.69
C GLU A 8 -1.05 -5.81 20.25
N PRO A 9 -1.59 -6.89 19.62
CA PRO A 9 -2.86 -7.52 20.03
C PRO A 9 -2.90 -8.08 21.45
N TRP A 10 -1.73 -8.28 22.09
CA TRP A 10 -1.64 -8.77 23.47
C TRP A 10 -1.83 -7.67 24.52
N HIS A 11 -1.84 -6.40 24.13
CA HIS A 11 -1.97 -5.29 25.08
C HIS A 11 -3.40 -5.24 25.67
N LYS A 12 -3.51 -5.02 26.99
CA LYS A 12 -4.80 -5.01 27.70
C LYS A 12 -5.81 -4.00 27.16
N ASP A 13 -5.32 -2.88 26.60
CA ASP A 13 -6.15 -1.77 26.10
C ASP A 13 -6.47 -1.91 24.59
N ILE A 14 -6.24 -3.11 24.01
CA ILE A 14 -6.44 -3.33 22.56
C ILE A 14 -7.88 -3.04 22.13
N MET A 15 -8.86 -3.41 22.96
CA MET A 15 -10.27 -3.22 22.62
C MET A 15 -10.67 -1.75 22.61
N ASP A 16 -10.09 -0.94 23.50
CA ASP A 16 -10.32 0.51 23.56
C ASP A 16 -9.67 1.22 22.36
N LEU A 17 -8.44 0.79 21.96
CA LEU A 17 -7.79 1.31 20.75
C LEU A 17 -8.65 1.07 19.50
N LEU A 18 -9.29 -0.09 19.39
CA LEU A 18 -10.14 -0.43 18.25
C LEU A 18 -11.44 0.39 18.19
N ASP A 19 -11.86 0.97 19.32
CA ASP A 19 -13.04 1.83 19.40
C ASP A 19 -12.73 3.33 19.27
N ILE A 20 -11.46 3.74 19.38
CA ILE A 20 -11.08 5.15 19.53
C ILE A 20 -11.49 6.04 18.33
N LYS A 21 -11.65 5.46 17.12
CA LYS A 21 -12.06 6.18 15.91
C LYS A 21 -13.52 5.99 15.52
N LYS A 22 -14.28 5.17 16.23
CA LYS A 22 -15.69 4.90 15.88
C LYS A 22 -16.51 6.19 15.84
N ASN A 23 -17.48 6.25 14.93
CA ASN A 23 -18.39 7.38 14.74
C ASN A 23 -19.46 7.49 15.84
N THR A 24 -19.60 6.47 16.69
CA THR A 24 -20.60 6.35 17.75
C THR A 24 -19.93 6.28 19.13
N GLY A 25 -20.71 6.54 20.19
CA GLY A 25 -20.26 6.48 21.59
C GLY A 25 -19.94 7.85 22.17
N ALA A 26 -19.42 7.86 23.42
CA ALA A 26 -19.08 9.07 24.14
C ALA A 26 -17.87 9.78 23.50
N GLU A 27 -18.00 11.07 23.19
CA GLU A 27 -17.01 11.83 22.43
C GLU A 27 -15.66 11.93 23.17
N GLU A 28 -15.69 12.02 24.50
CA GLU A 28 -14.50 12.07 25.35
C GLU A 28 -13.64 10.78 25.27
N LEU A 29 -14.21 9.68 24.76
CA LEU A 29 -13.51 8.42 24.53
C LEU A 29 -13.05 8.25 23.05
N ARG A 30 -13.12 9.32 22.28
CA ARG A 30 -12.77 9.28 20.84
C ARG A 30 -11.58 10.17 20.53
N ALA A 31 -10.77 9.69 19.58
CA ALA A 31 -9.64 10.46 19.02
C ALA A 31 -9.63 10.24 17.49
N ARG A 32 -10.62 10.83 16.80
CA ARG A 32 -10.86 10.61 15.36
C ARG A 32 -9.73 11.08 14.47
N ASP A 33 -8.95 12.07 14.91
CA ASP A 33 -7.80 12.62 14.18
C ASP A 33 -6.54 11.74 14.26
N LEU A 34 -6.50 10.77 15.19
CA LEU A 34 -5.43 9.79 15.28
C LEU A 34 -5.68 8.64 14.32
N PHE A 35 -4.61 8.11 13.73
CA PHE A 35 -4.63 6.86 13.01
C PHE A 35 -4.20 5.72 13.94
N THR A 36 -4.81 4.56 13.78
CA THR A 36 -4.52 3.37 14.59
C THR A 36 -3.90 2.27 13.73
N ALA A 37 -2.99 1.52 14.31
CA ALA A 37 -2.30 0.43 13.66
C ALA A 37 -2.06 -0.73 14.63
N LEU A 38 -2.09 -1.96 14.13
CA LEU A 38 -1.73 -3.15 14.87
C LEU A 38 -0.39 -3.70 14.37
N TRP A 39 0.50 -3.94 15.33
CA TRP A 39 1.78 -4.62 15.12
C TRP A 39 1.61 -6.08 15.53
N ILE A 40 1.37 -6.96 14.54
CA ILE A 40 0.78 -8.28 14.73
C ILE A 40 1.85 -9.37 14.70
N PRO A 41 2.05 -10.13 15.80
CA PRO A 41 2.91 -11.31 15.79
C PRO A 41 2.22 -12.51 15.13
N ASP A 42 3.01 -13.41 14.57
CA ASP A 42 2.52 -14.58 13.82
C ASP A 42 1.65 -15.51 14.66
N ASN A 43 1.94 -15.65 15.97
CA ASN A 43 1.14 -16.50 16.86
C ASN A 43 -0.29 -15.98 17.05
N PHE A 44 -0.51 -14.64 17.00
CA PHE A 44 -1.87 -14.09 17.03
C PHE A 44 -2.65 -14.48 15.76
N MET A 45 -2.02 -14.37 14.58
CA MET A 45 -2.67 -14.80 13.34
C MET A 45 -3.03 -16.29 13.37
N ARG A 46 -2.12 -17.13 13.90
CA ARG A 46 -2.42 -18.57 14.10
C ARG A 46 -3.56 -18.79 15.08
N ALA A 47 -3.58 -18.07 16.20
CA ALA A 47 -4.65 -18.17 17.21
C ALA A 47 -6.02 -17.77 16.62
N VAL A 48 -6.07 -16.73 15.79
CA VAL A 48 -7.30 -16.34 15.06
C VAL A 48 -7.73 -17.44 14.09
N LYS A 49 -6.79 -17.99 13.30
CA LYS A 49 -7.06 -19.06 12.31
C LYS A 49 -7.63 -20.31 12.96
N ASN A 50 -7.09 -20.68 14.12
CA ASN A 50 -7.43 -21.92 14.83
C ASN A 50 -8.55 -21.72 15.86
N ASN A 51 -9.10 -20.50 16.02
CA ASN A 51 -10.09 -20.15 17.06
C ASN A 51 -9.60 -20.44 18.49
N GLU A 52 -8.34 -20.10 18.76
CA GLU A 52 -7.69 -20.34 20.04
C GLU A 52 -7.97 -19.24 21.07
N GLU A 53 -7.59 -19.50 22.30
CA GLU A 53 -7.56 -18.52 23.37
C GLU A 53 -6.37 -17.58 23.19
N TRP A 54 -6.55 -16.34 23.64
CA TRP A 54 -5.55 -15.31 23.61
C TRP A 54 -5.49 -14.61 24.96
N TYR A 55 -4.34 -14.06 25.34
CA TYR A 55 -4.18 -13.42 26.61
C TYR A 55 -3.76 -11.96 26.44
N LEU A 56 -4.41 -11.09 27.20
CA LEU A 56 -4.13 -9.66 27.25
C LEU A 56 -3.34 -9.33 28.51
N PHE A 57 -2.24 -8.60 28.37
CA PHE A 57 -1.33 -8.27 29.45
C PHE A 57 -1.21 -6.76 29.65
N CYS A 58 -0.93 -6.38 30.90
CA CYS A 58 -0.38 -5.07 31.22
C CYS A 58 1.15 -5.14 31.04
N PRO A 59 1.80 -4.22 30.26
CA PRO A 59 3.25 -4.21 30.12
C PRO A 59 4.01 -4.17 31.46
N ASN A 60 3.48 -3.42 32.43
CA ASN A 60 4.07 -3.31 33.77
C ASN A 60 4.02 -4.64 34.55
N ASP A 61 3.00 -5.45 34.35
CA ASP A 61 2.92 -6.75 35.04
C ASP A 61 3.89 -7.77 34.43
N ILE A 62 4.14 -7.71 33.12
CA ILE A 62 5.21 -8.47 32.44
C ILE A 62 6.58 -8.12 33.04
N LEU A 63 6.88 -6.82 33.19
CA LEU A 63 8.13 -6.36 33.80
C LEU A 63 8.28 -6.81 35.25
N LYS A 64 7.21 -6.71 36.06
CA LYS A 64 7.21 -7.16 37.46
C LYS A 64 7.42 -8.68 37.61
N ALA A 65 6.94 -9.46 36.63
CA ALA A 65 7.16 -10.90 36.57
C ALA A 65 8.60 -11.28 36.13
N GLY A 66 9.47 -10.31 35.81
CA GLY A 66 10.84 -10.54 35.34
C GLY A 66 10.90 -11.11 33.93
N ILE A 67 9.85 -10.94 33.13
CA ILE A 67 9.76 -11.42 31.75
C ILE A 67 10.24 -10.30 30.83
N LYS A 68 11.01 -10.66 29.79
CA LYS A 68 11.43 -9.68 28.77
C LYS A 68 10.21 -9.06 28.11
N PRO A 69 10.17 -7.71 27.93
CA PRO A 69 9.06 -7.02 27.31
C PRO A 69 8.74 -7.60 25.92
N LEU A 70 7.48 -7.90 25.66
CA LEU A 70 7.03 -8.56 24.43
C LEU A 70 7.29 -7.71 23.19
N GLN A 71 7.29 -6.38 23.32
CA GLN A 71 7.64 -5.46 22.23
C GLN A 71 9.13 -5.49 21.85
N GLU A 72 9.99 -6.01 22.75
CA GLU A 72 11.46 -6.09 22.53
C GLU A 72 11.90 -7.43 21.93
N CYS A 73 10.98 -8.28 21.52
CA CYS A 73 11.28 -9.57 20.93
C CYS A 73 10.30 -9.92 19.80
N TYR A 74 10.68 -10.86 18.94
CA TYR A 74 9.88 -11.36 17.83
C TYR A 74 10.17 -12.85 17.56
N GLY A 75 9.35 -13.52 16.76
CA GLY A 75 9.52 -14.93 16.42
C GLY A 75 9.48 -15.84 17.66
N GLU A 76 10.36 -16.84 17.72
CA GLU A 76 10.40 -17.83 18.80
C GLU A 76 10.66 -17.21 20.19
N GLU A 77 11.50 -16.17 20.24
CA GLU A 77 11.76 -15.46 21.50
C GLU A 77 10.50 -14.77 22.02
N TYR A 78 9.72 -14.14 21.14
CA TYR A 78 8.44 -13.55 21.50
C TYR A 78 7.45 -14.62 21.98
N GLU A 79 7.30 -15.73 21.25
CA GLU A 79 6.38 -16.81 21.62
C GLU A 79 6.71 -17.42 22.98
N LYS A 80 8.00 -17.62 23.25
CA LYS A 80 8.48 -18.08 24.55
C LYS A 80 8.13 -17.12 25.69
N ASN A 81 8.39 -15.82 25.52
CA ASN A 81 8.10 -14.83 26.55
C ASN A 81 6.58 -14.62 26.72
N TYR A 82 5.80 -14.71 25.64
CA TYR A 82 4.35 -14.70 25.71
C TYR A 82 3.83 -15.89 26.53
N GLN A 83 4.34 -17.10 26.29
CA GLN A 83 3.95 -18.29 27.06
C GLN A 83 4.36 -18.17 28.54
N LEU A 84 5.53 -17.65 28.85
CA LEU A 84 5.93 -17.37 30.24
C LEU A 84 4.96 -16.42 30.93
N ALA A 85 4.45 -15.40 30.24
CA ALA A 85 3.45 -14.50 30.80
C ALA A 85 2.09 -15.18 31.02
N VAL A 86 1.69 -16.10 30.14
CA VAL A 86 0.50 -16.96 30.34
C VAL A 86 0.66 -17.83 31.56
N ASP A 87 1.78 -18.53 31.68
CA ASP A 87 2.07 -19.47 32.77
C ASP A 87 2.17 -18.77 34.14
N ALA A 88 2.64 -17.50 34.14
CA ALA A 88 2.64 -16.66 35.34
C ALA A 88 1.25 -16.21 35.80
N GLY A 89 0.18 -16.48 35.01
CA GLY A 89 -1.19 -16.16 35.36
C GLY A 89 -1.53 -14.67 35.43
N ILE A 90 -0.71 -13.81 34.81
CA ILE A 90 -0.88 -12.34 34.83
C ILE A 90 -1.77 -11.79 33.72
N GLY A 91 -2.21 -12.66 32.77
CA GLY A 91 -2.99 -12.27 31.61
C GLY A 91 -4.50 -12.40 31.79
N LYS A 92 -5.26 -11.52 31.13
CA LYS A 92 -6.70 -11.66 30.97
C LYS A 92 -6.99 -12.50 29.72
N LYS A 93 -7.67 -13.64 29.91
CA LYS A 93 -8.04 -14.56 28.85
C LYS A 93 -9.21 -14.04 28.01
N VAL A 94 -9.10 -14.12 26.69
CA VAL A 94 -10.13 -13.76 25.70
C VAL A 94 -10.07 -14.73 24.51
N LYS A 95 -11.00 -14.64 23.57
CA LYS A 95 -10.88 -15.34 22.29
C LYS A 95 -10.16 -14.48 21.27
N ALA A 96 -9.18 -15.03 20.54
CA ALA A 96 -8.46 -14.30 19.48
C ALA A 96 -9.43 -13.78 18.40
N GLN A 97 -10.47 -14.56 18.07
CA GLN A 97 -11.49 -14.17 17.10
C GLN A 97 -12.38 -13.01 17.56
N GLU A 98 -12.54 -12.77 18.87
CA GLU A 98 -13.26 -11.58 19.37
C GLU A 98 -12.50 -10.30 19.03
N ILE A 99 -11.19 -10.28 19.26
CA ILE A 99 -10.33 -9.15 18.89
C ILE A 99 -10.36 -8.96 17.36
N TRP A 100 -10.22 -10.06 16.61
CA TRP A 100 -10.20 -10.03 15.15
C TRP A 100 -11.50 -9.50 14.55
N SER A 101 -12.64 -9.93 15.07
CA SER A 101 -13.95 -9.42 14.64
C SER A 101 -14.05 -7.92 14.85
N LYS A 102 -13.55 -7.43 15.98
CA LYS A 102 -13.54 -5.99 16.29
C LYS A 102 -12.56 -5.20 15.41
N VAL A 103 -11.43 -5.80 15.03
CA VAL A 103 -10.51 -5.23 14.02
C VAL A 103 -11.24 -5.01 12.70
N ILE A 104 -11.94 -6.03 12.20
CA ILE A 104 -12.66 -5.93 10.92
C ILE A 104 -13.82 -4.93 11.01
N GLU A 105 -14.57 -4.92 12.13
CA GLU A 105 -15.63 -3.94 12.37
C GLU A 105 -15.08 -2.51 12.30
N SER A 106 -13.97 -2.22 12.99
CA SER A 106 -13.30 -0.93 12.95
C SER A 106 -12.85 -0.55 11.54
N GLN A 107 -12.28 -1.50 10.78
CA GLN A 107 -11.84 -1.26 9.41
C GLN A 107 -12.99 -0.98 8.45
N VAL A 108 -14.12 -1.66 8.59
CA VAL A 108 -15.31 -1.39 7.76
C VAL A 108 -15.86 0.01 8.03
N GLU A 109 -15.88 0.44 9.29
CA GLU A 109 -16.44 1.73 9.71
C GLU A 109 -15.49 2.91 9.41
N THR A 110 -14.18 2.72 9.65
CA THR A 110 -13.22 3.84 9.67
C THR A 110 -12.05 3.70 8.69
N GLY A 111 -11.91 2.56 8.03
CA GLY A 111 -10.77 2.23 7.16
C GLY A 111 -9.52 1.74 7.91
N VAL A 112 -9.45 1.88 9.23
CA VAL A 112 -8.32 1.52 10.09
C VAL A 112 -8.78 0.58 11.21
N PRO A 113 -7.90 -0.17 11.90
CA PRO A 113 -6.44 0.00 12.01
C PRO A 113 -5.67 -0.52 10.79
N TYR A 114 -4.45 0.02 10.57
CA TYR A 114 -3.46 -0.61 9.71
C TYR A 114 -3.03 -1.94 10.30
N LEU A 115 -2.66 -2.91 9.47
CA LEU A 115 -2.17 -4.21 9.92
C LEU A 115 -0.76 -4.45 9.43
N CYS A 116 0.17 -4.68 10.35
CA CYS A 116 1.59 -4.89 10.10
C CYS A 116 2.05 -6.21 10.72
N ALA A 117 2.76 -7.02 9.96
CA ALA A 117 3.29 -8.30 10.41
C ALA A 117 4.63 -8.11 11.13
N LYS A 118 4.63 -8.17 12.46
CA LYS A 118 5.80 -7.98 13.34
C LYS A 118 6.96 -8.90 12.98
N ASP A 119 6.68 -10.19 12.85
CA ASP A 119 7.72 -11.18 12.64
C ASP A 119 8.31 -11.10 11.23
N SER A 120 7.47 -10.90 10.21
CA SER A 120 7.92 -10.68 8.84
C SER A 120 8.78 -9.42 8.72
N ALA A 121 8.38 -8.33 9.38
CA ALA A 121 9.14 -7.08 9.42
C ALA A 121 10.53 -7.27 9.99
N ASN A 122 10.66 -7.98 11.12
CA ASN A 122 11.91 -8.15 11.84
C ASN A 122 12.82 -9.23 11.24
N ARG A 123 12.24 -10.33 10.71
CA ARG A 123 13.04 -11.35 10.02
C ARG A 123 13.61 -10.89 8.69
N LYS A 124 12.95 -9.93 8.01
CA LYS A 124 13.29 -9.49 6.66
C LYS A 124 13.73 -8.03 6.62
N THR A 125 14.68 -7.66 7.46
CA THR A 125 15.26 -6.31 7.50
C THR A 125 16.77 -6.36 7.60
N ASN A 126 17.43 -5.35 7.05
CA ASN A 126 18.87 -5.15 7.24
C ASN A 126 19.23 -4.57 8.63
N HIS A 127 18.22 -4.19 9.43
CA HIS A 127 18.40 -3.65 10.80
C HIS A 127 18.45 -4.72 11.90
N GLN A 128 18.55 -6.02 11.58
CA GLN A 128 18.56 -7.11 12.56
C GLN A 128 19.66 -6.99 13.62
N ASN A 129 20.82 -6.41 13.26
CA ASN A 129 21.93 -6.20 14.18
C ASN A 129 21.81 -4.93 15.03
N ILE A 130 20.88 -4.05 14.73
CA ILE A 130 20.65 -2.80 15.48
C ILE A 130 19.65 -3.05 16.62
N GLY A 131 18.53 -3.72 16.30
CA GLY A 131 17.49 -4.03 17.28
C GLY A 131 16.16 -4.39 16.66
N VAL A 132 15.12 -4.46 17.50
CA VAL A 132 13.77 -4.84 17.09
C VAL A 132 13.00 -3.63 16.56
N ILE A 133 12.43 -3.76 15.35
CA ILE A 133 11.50 -2.78 14.79
C ILE A 133 10.13 -3.00 15.46
N LYS A 134 9.57 -1.95 16.07
CA LYS A 134 8.37 -2.02 16.92
C LYS A 134 7.15 -1.37 16.30
N GLN A 135 7.33 -0.61 15.24
CA GLN A 135 6.29 0.18 14.58
C GLN A 135 6.74 0.65 13.19
N SER A 136 5.81 1.27 12.47
CA SER A 136 6.07 1.97 11.20
C SER A 136 5.75 3.47 11.34
N ASN A 137 5.80 4.21 10.24
CA ASN A 137 5.40 5.61 10.15
C ASN A 137 3.87 5.77 9.97
N LEU A 138 3.42 7.03 9.79
CA LEU A 138 2.02 7.36 9.52
C LEU A 138 1.46 6.66 8.28
N CYS A 139 2.26 6.54 7.22
CA CYS A 139 1.83 5.97 5.94
C CYS A 139 2.15 4.47 5.80
N ASN A 140 2.71 3.84 6.83
CA ASN A 140 2.90 2.38 6.95
C ASN A 140 3.86 1.74 5.94
N GLU A 141 4.81 2.50 5.36
CA GLU A 141 5.85 1.98 4.45
C GLU A 141 7.25 1.98 5.05
N ILE A 142 7.53 2.78 6.08
CA ILE A 142 8.85 2.95 6.67
C ILE A 142 9.03 2.01 7.85
N TYR A 143 9.92 1.04 7.69
CA TYR A 143 10.24 0.04 8.71
C TYR A 143 11.71 0.18 9.10
N GLN A 144 11.96 1.06 10.09
CA GLN A 144 13.28 1.39 10.60
C GLN A 144 13.34 1.20 12.10
N PHE A 145 14.52 0.87 12.60
CA PHE A 145 14.78 0.81 14.04
C PHE A 145 14.66 2.20 14.67
N THR A 146 14.04 2.25 15.83
CA THR A 146 13.96 3.42 16.71
C THR A 146 13.98 2.98 18.18
N ASP A 147 14.58 3.80 19.03
CA ASP A 147 14.67 3.56 20.47
C ASP A 147 14.60 4.87 21.26
N GLU A 148 15.03 4.85 22.52
CA GLU A 148 15.05 6.04 23.37
C GLU A 148 16.05 7.11 22.92
N GLU A 149 17.10 6.73 22.20
CA GLU A 149 18.20 7.59 21.77
C GLU A 149 18.11 8.00 20.29
N THR A 150 17.39 7.23 19.47
CA THR A 150 17.31 7.44 18.03
C THR A 150 15.86 7.46 17.55
N THR A 151 15.57 8.40 16.66
CA THR A 151 14.29 8.46 15.95
C THR A 151 14.51 8.25 14.45
N ALA A 152 13.80 7.30 13.89
CA ALA A 152 13.79 7.03 12.45
C ALA A 152 13.32 8.24 11.65
N ILE A 153 13.91 8.48 10.48
CA ILE A 153 13.62 9.61 9.60
C ILE A 153 13.24 9.11 8.21
N CYS A 154 12.13 9.61 7.69
CA CYS A 154 11.69 9.34 6.33
C CYS A 154 12.45 10.22 5.34
N THR A 155 13.36 9.64 4.54
CA THR A 155 14.07 10.32 3.45
C THR A 155 13.66 9.66 2.12
N LEU A 156 12.70 10.27 1.42
CA LEU A 156 11.90 9.63 0.38
C LEU A 156 12.13 10.22 -1.00
N SER A 157 12.05 9.38 -2.04
CA SER A 157 11.93 9.77 -3.45
C SER A 157 11.00 8.82 -4.20
N SER A 158 10.31 9.31 -5.22
CA SER A 158 9.39 8.51 -6.03
C SER A 158 9.70 8.65 -7.52
N ILE A 159 9.95 7.52 -8.19
CA ILE A 159 10.30 7.43 -9.61
C ILE A 159 9.03 7.42 -10.47
N VAL A 160 8.97 8.29 -11.48
CA VAL A 160 7.84 8.37 -12.43
C VAL A 160 8.02 7.35 -13.54
N LEU A 161 7.46 6.15 -13.38
CA LEU A 161 7.75 4.99 -14.22
C LEU A 161 7.41 5.17 -15.71
N LYS A 162 6.36 5.90 -16.06
CA LYS A 162 5.95 6.12 -17.46
C LYS A 162 7.03 6.78 -18.33
N ASN A 163 7.99 7.49 -17.71
CA ASN A 163 9.07 8.20 -18.41
C ASN A 163 10.15 7.24 -18.93
N PHE A 164 10.10 5.96 -18.57
CA PHE A 164 11.04 4.93 -19.00
C PHE A 164 10.51 4.07 -20.16
N ILE A 165 9.40 4.46 -20.78
CA ILE A 165 8.92 3.82 -22.01
C ILE A 165 9.56 4.53 -23.21
N VAL A 166 10.46 3.82 -23.89
CA VAL A 166 11.16 4.28 -25.08
C VAL A 166 10.82 3.35 -26.23
N GLU A 167 10.28 3.88 -27.32
CA GLU A 167 9.88 3.10 -28.51
C GLU A 167 8.99 1.89 -28.20
N GLY A 168 8.07 2.06 -27.22
CA GLY A 168 7.14 1.00 -26.81
C GLY A 168 7.75 -0.10 -25.94
N LYS A 169 8.98 0.07 -25.44
CA LYS A 169 9.66 -0.87 -24.53
C LYS A 169 10.07 -0.16 -23.25
N PHE A 170 10.14 -0.91 -22.16
CA PHE A 170 10.62 -0.39 -20.89
C PHE A 170 12.16 -0.39 -20.86
N ASP A 171 12.76 0.79 -20.65
CA ASP A 171 14.22 1.00 -20.62
C ASP A 171 14.75 0.87 -19.17
N TYR A 172 15.23 -0.32 -18.84
CA TYR A 172 15.85 -0.60 -17.53
C TYR A 172 17.19 0.11 -17.34
N THR A 173 17.95 0.35 -18.42
CA THR A 173 19.24 1.04 -18.35
C THR A 173 19.04 2.48 -17.91
N LEU A 174 18.07 3.15 -18.51
CA LEU A 174 17.69 4.51 -18.13
C LEU A 174 17.14 4.54 -16.70
N LEU A 175 16.30 3.58 -16.32
CA LEU A 175 15.77 3.46 -14.95
C LEU A 175 16.92 3.35 -13.94
N ILE A 176 17.85 2.42 -14.13
CA ILE A 176 19.01 2.22 -13.25
C ILE A 176 19.82 3.51 -13.11
N HIS A 177 20.05 4.22 -14.23
CA HIS A 177 20.78 5.48 -14.23
C HIS A 177 20.09 6.57 -13.39
N GLU A 178 18.78 6.74 -13.55
CA GLU A 178 18.02 7.76 -12.82
C GLU A 178 17.84 7.41 -11.33
N VAL A 179 17.64 6.13 -10.99
CA VAL A 179 17.61 5.67 -9.59
C VAL A 179 18.94 5.96 -8.89
N ARG A 180 20.07 5.74 -9.55
CA ARG A 180 21.39 6.07 -8.99
C ARG A 180 21.54 7.56 -8.68
N LYS A 181 21.01 8.45 -9.54
CA LYS A 181 20.95 9.90 -9.26
C LYS A 181 20.08 10.22 -8.04
N ALA A 182 18.93 9.55 -7.93
CA ALA A 182 18.04 9.72 -6.78
C ALA A 182 18.73 9.33 -5.47
N VAL A 183 19.48 8.23 -5.43
CA VAL A 183 20.27 7.82 -4.26
C VAL A 183 21.28 8.90 -3.86
N ARG A 184 22.02 9.47 -4.81
CA ARG A 184 22.94 10.58 -4.53
C ARG A 184 22.22 11.80 -3.95
N ALA A 185 21.08 12.16 -4.55
CA ALA A 185 20.28 13.28 -4.10
C ALA A 185 19.79 13.08 -2.66
N LEU A 186 19.24 11.88 -2.35
CA LEU A 186 18.77 11.55 -1.00
C LEU A 186 19.91 11.54 0.04
N ASN A 187 21.10 11.06 -0.32
CA ASN A 187 22.27 11.16 0.54
C ASN A 187 22.64 12.61 0.84
N ASN A 188 22.56 13.49 -0.15
CA ASN A 188 22.78 14.93 0.06
C ASN A 188 21.69 15.57 0.92
N VAL A 189 20.44 15.09 0.82
CA VAL A 189 19.35 15.52 1.70
C VAL A 189 19.67 15.12 3.15
N ILE A 190 20.07 13.88 3.41
CA ILE A 190 20.45 13.45 4.75
C ILE A 190 21.50 14.38 5.38
N ASP A 191 22.54 14.74 4.61
CA ASP A 191 23.64 15.55 5.13
C ASP A 191 23.29 17.03 5.32
N LYS A 192 22.33 17.55 4.55
CA LYS A 192 21.97 18.99 4.53
C LYS A 192 20.68 19.31 5.25
N ASN A 193 19.91 18.30 5.64
CA ASN A 193 18.62 18.49 6.27
C ASN A 193 18.74 19.18 7.63
N SER A 194 17.73 19.96 7.98
CA SER A 194 17.56 20.52 9.32
C SER A 194 16.64 19.60 10.13
N TYR A 195 17.21 18.87 11.07
CA TYR A 195 16.47 17.91 11.89
C TYR A 195 15.79 18.59 13.06
N SER A 196 14.52 18.25 13.30
CA SER A 196 13.71 18.88 14.36
C SER A 196 14.13 18.50 15.77
N THR A 197 14.81 17.34 15.95
CA THR A 197 15.25 16.81 17.24
C THR A 197 16.65 16.22 17.15
N ALA A 198 17.38 16.23 18.28
CA ALA A 198 18.69 15.58 18.35
C ALA A 198 18.63 14.07 18.07
N LYS A 199 17.57 13.39 18.53
CA LYS A 199 17.33 11.96 18.27
C LYS A 199 17.07 11.68 16.77
N GLY A 200 16.37 12.58 16.09
CA GLY A 200 16.16 12.50 14.63
C GLY A 200 17.45 12.74 13.85
N LEU A 201 18.26 13.71 14.27
CA LEU A 201 19.61 13.93 13.70
C LEU A 201 20.48 12.68 13.86
N LYS A 202 20.53 12.10 15.05
CA LYS A 202 21.30 10.88 15.34
C LYS A 202 20.82 9.73 14.46
N GLY A 203 19.53 9.39 14.48
CA GLY A 203 18.98 8.30 13.67
C GLY A 203 19.18 8.50 12.16
N GLY A 204 18.98 9.74 11.67
CA GLY A 204 19.20 10.09 10.27
C GLY A 204 20.65 9.94 9.81
N LEU A 205 21.63 10.33 10.62
CA LEU A 205 23.05 10.26 10.26
C LEU A 205 23.66 8.87 10.47
N GLU A 206 23.29 8.16 11.55
CA GLU A 206 23.84 6.84 11.86
C GLU A 206 23.25 5.73 10.98
N GLN A 207 21.93 5.73 10.77
CA GLN A 207 21.27 4.73 9.93
C GLN A 207 21.34 5.08 8.45
N ARG A 208 21.28 6.35 8.08
CA ARG A 208 21.29 6.85 6.70
C ARG A 208 20.29 6.12 5.80
N ALA A 209 19.14 5.73 6.35
CA ALA A 209 18.10 5.03 5.62
C ALA A 209 17.45 5.97 4.59
N ILE A 210 17.30 5.48 3.37
CA ILE A 210 16.57 6.15 2.29
C ILE A 210 15.40 5.26 1.83
N ALA A 211 14.45 5.83 1.10
CA ALA A 211 13.38 5.04 0.51
C ALA A 211 13.05 5.54 -0.90
N ILE A 212 13.32 4.70 -1.88
CA ILE A 212 12.93 4.93 -3.27
C ILE A 212 11.69 4.09 -3.55
N GLY A 213 10.61 4.77 -3.91
CA GLY A 213 9.36 4.19 -4.37
C GLY A 213 9.07 4.57 -5.81
N VAL A 214 7.86 4.25 -6.27
CA VAL A 214 7.43 4.54 -7.64
C VAL A 214 6.05 5.18 -7.68
N GLN A 215 5.74 5.79 -8.82
CA GLN A 215 4.41 6.22 -9.22
C GLN A 215 4.19 5.87 -10.69
N GLY A 216 2.95 5.56 -11.03
CA GLY A 216 2.57 5.30 -12.41
C GLY A 216 2.87 3.90 -12.92
N LEU A 217 2.79 2.86 -12.07
CA LEU A 217 2.89 1.48 -12.55
C LEU A 217 1.74 1.14 -13.51
N ALA A 218 0.51 1.59 -13.20
CA ALA A 218 -0.63 1.43 -14.09
C ALA A 218 -0.48 2.19 -15.41
N ASP A 219 0.20 3.37 -15.41
CA ASP A 219 0.53 4.08 -16.66
C ASP A 219 1.43 3.23 -17.56
N VAL A 220 2.44 2.56 -16.97
CA VAL A 220 3.35 1.67 -17.71
C VAL A 220 2.58 0.53 -18.35
N PHE A 221 1.69 -0.14 -17.60
CA PHE A 221 0.89 -1.23 -18.14
C PHE A 221 -0.04 -0.75 -19.27
N CYS A 222 -0.66 0.42 -19.11
CA CYS A 222 -1.46 1.02 -20.18
C CYS A 222 -0.63 1.30 -21.44
N LEU A 223 0.59 1.84 -21.30
CA LEU A 223 1.49 2.16 -22.40
C LEU A 223 2.08 0.90 -23.08
N MET A 224 2.32 -0.16 -22.31
CA MET A 224 2.80 -1.45 -22.81
C MET A 224 1.67 -2.32 -23.36
N ASP A 225 0.42 -1.84 -23.31
CA ASP A 225 -0.79 -2.54 -23.74
C ASP A 225 -1.09 -3.82 -22.96
N TYR A 226 -0.74 -3.84 -21.67
CA TYR A 226 -0.97 -4.96 -20.75
C TYR A 226 -2.21 -4.77 -19.89
N SER A 227 -2.93 -5.85 -19.61
CA SER A 227 -3.89 -5.89 -18.49
C SER A 227 -3.11 -5.85 -17.18
N PHE A 228 -3.66 -5.21 -16.14
CA PHE A 228 -2.98 -5.04 -14.87
C PHE A 228 -2.57 -6.37 -14.21
N THR A 229 -3.32 -7.43 -14.43
CA THR A 229 -3.11 -8.77 -13.84
C THR A 229 -2.56 -9.81 -14.83
N SER A 230 -2.14 -9.38 -16.03
CA SER A 230 -1.53 -10.28 -17.01
C SER A 230 -0.16 -10.77 -16.54
N ASP A 231 0.31 -11.88 -17.10
CA ASP A 231 1.62 -12.45 -16.75
C ASP A 231 2.76 -11.53 -17.17
N GLU A 232 2.61 -10.80 -18.29
CA GLU A 232 3.56 -9.78 -18.73
C GLU A 232 3.62 -8.61 -17.74
N ALA A 233 2.48 -8.17 -17.18
CA ALA A 233 2.44 -7.13 -16.16
C ALA A 233 3.11 -7.59 -14.85
N LYS A 234 2.91 -8.84 -14.44
CA LYS A 234 3.56 -9.43 -13.26
C LYS A 234 5.08 -9.54 -13.43
N ASP A 235 5.55 -10.00 -14.60
CA ASP A 235 6.97 -10.08 -14.91
C ASP A 235 7.62 -8.69 -14.93
N LEU A 236 6.97 -7.72 -15.59
CA LEU A 236 7.44 -6.34 -15.63
C LEU A 236 7.49 -5.70 -14.24
N ASN A 237 6.47 -5.96 -13.41
CA ASN A 237 6.45 -5.52 -12.01
C ASN A 237 7.68 -6.02 -11.24
N LYS A 238 8.01 -7.31 -11.31
CA LYS A 238 9.20 -7.87 -10.64
C LYS A 238 10.49 -7.21 -11.13
N LYS A 239 10.69 -7.14 -12.44
CA LYS A 239 11.91 -6.60 -13.06
C LYS A 239 12.13 -5.12 -12.76
N ILE A 240 11.07 -4.31 -12.70
CA ILE A 240 11.16 -2.89 -12.33
C ILE A 240 11.71 -2.76 -10.91
N PHE A 241 11.14 -3.48 -9.94
CA PHE A 241 11.56 -3.38 -8.54
C PHE A 241 12.94 -4.02 -8.31
N GLU A 242 13.28 -5.11 -9.01
CA GLU A 242 14.63 -5.66 -9.05
C GLU A 242 15.65 -4.59 -9.49
N ALA A 243 15.38 -3.91 -10.61
CA ALA A 243 16.27 -2.89 -11.15
C ALA A 243 16.44 -1.69 -10.19
N ILE A 244 15.36 -1.26 -9.53
CA ILE A 244 15.41 -0.17 -8.55
C ILE A 244 16.26 -0.55 -7.34
N TYR A 245 16.05 -1.74 -6.78
CA TYR A 245 16.80 -2.20 -5.61
C TYR A 245 18.28 -2.39 -5.94
N PHE A 246 18.58 -3.03 -7.08
CA PHE A 246 19.95 -3.21 -7.59
C PHE A 246 20.67 -1.86 -7.78
N ALA A 247 20.03 -0.92 -8.47
CA ALA A 247 20.60 0.41 -8.73
C ALA A 247 20.85 1.19 -7.44
N SER A 248 19.96 1.04 -6.47
CA SER A 248 20.07 1.74 -5.18
C SER A 248 21.26 1.26 -4.38
N ILE A 249 21.45 -0.05 -4.27
CA ILE A 249 22.60 -0.65 -3.58
C ILE A 249 23.90 -0.35 -4.34
N THR A 250 23.90 -0.50 -5.66
CA THR A 250 25.06 -0.23 -6.52
C THR A 250 25.58 1.19 -6.30
N GLU A 251 24.70 2.20 -6.29
CA GLU A 251 25.15 3.57 -6.07
C GLU A 251 25.69 3.80 -4.66
N SER A 252 25.00 3.26 -3.64
CA SER A 252 25.43 3.37 -2.25
C SER A 252 26.80 2.70 -2.03
N ASN A 253 27.03 1.56 -2.66
CA ASN A 253 28.33 0.87 -2.66
C ASN A 253 29.40 1.65 -3.44
N ASP A 254 29.09 2.16 -4.62
CA ASP A 254 29.99 2.99 -5.42
C ASP A 254 30.47 4.24 -4.68
N LEU A 255 29.60 4.86 -3.88
CA LEU A 255 29.97 6.00 -3.05
C LEU A 255 31.00 5.61 -1.97
N CYS A 256 30.90 4.42 -1.40
CA CYS A 256 31.89 3.88 -0.46
C CYS A 256 33.18 3.46 -1.19
N LYS A 257 33.08 2.70 -2.27
CA LYS A 257 34.21 2.21 -3.08
C LYS A 257 35.09 3.34 -3.63
N LYS A 258 34.50 4.49 -3.93
CA LYS A 258 35.20 5.70 -4.41
C LYS A 258 35.70 6.59 -3.26
N GLY A 259 35.50 6.22 -2.00
CA GLY A 259 35.89 7.03 -0.85
C GLY A 259 35.13 8.35 -0.69
N ILE A 260 34.00 8.50 -1.40
CA ILE A 260 33.13 9.70 -1.30
C ILE A 260 32.35 9.68 0.02
N ARG A 261 31.96 8.50 0.48
CA ARG A 261 31.28 8.25 1.74
C ARG A 261 31.86 7.02 2.44
N HIS A 262 31.60 6.90 3.73
CA HIS A 262 31.89 5.70 4.50
C HIS A 262 30.64 4.81 4.59
N PRO A 263 30.79 3.51 4.84
CA PRO A 263 29.69 2.66 5.25
C PRO A 263 28.92 3.29 6.43
N TYR A 264 27.61 3.10 6.46
CA TYR A 264 26.80 3.59 7.59
C TYR A 264 27.25 2.93 8.90
N GLU A 265 27.00 3.59 10.05
CA GLU A 265 27.57 3.23 11.37
C GLU A 265 27.39 1.75 11.73
N PHE A 266 26.22 1.19 11.48
CA PHE A 266 25.88 -0.19 11.85
C PHE A 266 26.08 -1.19 10.71
N PHE A 267 26.84 -0.87 9.67
CA PHE A 267 27.03 -1.78 8.53
C PHE A 267 27.65 -3.11 8.95
N LYS A 268 28.69 -3.05 9.80
CA LYS A 268 29.37 -4.25 10.29
C LYS A 268 28.44 -5.08 11.17
N GLY A 269 28.25 -6.34 10.80
CA GLY A 269 27.34 -7.27 11.48
C GLY A 269 25.93 -7.30 10.90
N SER A 270 25.58 -6.35 10.02
CA SER A 270 24.30 -6.37 9.31
C SER A 270 24.18 -7.56 8.35
N PRO A 271 22.97 -7.96 7.96
CA PRO A 271 22.78 -8.97 6.92
C PRO A 271 23.54 -8.64 5.63
N MET A 272 23.50 -7.40 5.16
CA MET A 272 24.22 -6.99 3.94
C MET A 272 25.73 -7.17 4.05
N SER A 273 26.33 -6.93 5.23
CA SER A 273 27.75 -7.18 5.45
C SER A 273 28.14 -8.66 5.34
N LYS A 274 27.15 -9.56 5.42
CA LYS A 274 27.30 -11.01 5.24
C LYS A 274 26.89 -11.49 3.85
N GLY A 275 26.57 -10.56 2.93
CA GLY A 275 26.08 -10.88 1.59
C GLY A 275 24.62 -11.34 1.55
N ILE A 276 23.85 -11.09 2.60
CA ILE A 276 22.43 -11.41 2.68
C ILE A 276 21.62 -10.16 2.36
N PHE A 277 20.98 -10.15 1.20
CA PHE A 277 20.15 -9.04 0.73
C PHE A 277 18.67 -9.31 0.98
N GLN A 278 17.79 -8.36 0.62
CA GLN A 278 16.37 -8.49 0.92
C GLN A 278 15.76 -9.73 0.25
N PHE A 279 16.09 -9.99 -1.01
CA PHE A 279 15.53 -11.12 -1.74
C PHE A 279 15.97 -12.49 -1.15
N ASP A 280 17.18 -12.59 -0.60
CA ASP A 280 17.64 -13.80 0.11
C ASP A 280 16.75 -14.09 1.34
N MET A 281 16.33 -13.04 2.05
CA MET A 281 15.42 -13.17 3.20
C MET A 281 14.00 -13.61 2.79
N TRP A 282 13.68 -13.55 1.50
CA TRP A 282 12.45 -14.06 0.90
C TRP A 282 12.63 -15.44 0.26
N GLY A 283 13.82 -16.02 0.34
CA GLY A 283 14.15 -17.31 -0.26
C GLY A 283 14.24 -17.27 -1.79
N VAL A 284 14.60 -16.12 -2.35
CA VAL A 284 14.86 -15.96 -3.80
C VAL A 284 16.37 -16.05 -4.01
N GLU A 285 16.80 -16.92 -4.94
CA GLU A 285 18.21 -17.10 -5.26
C GLU A 285 18.70 -16.08 -6.29
N SER A 286 19.97 -15.63 -6.19
CA SER A 286 20.57 -14.70 -7.15
C SER A 286 20.51 -15.22 -8.59
N SER A 287 20.60 -16.55 -8.78
CA SER A 287 20.53 -17.22 -10.09
C SER A 287 19.19 -17.07 -10.81
N ASP A 288 18.11 -16.80 -10.06
CA ASP A 288 16.76 -16.63 -10.59
C ASP A 288 16.47 -15.18 -10.99
N LEU A 289 17.44 -14.27 -10.79
CA LEU A 289 17.33 -12.85 -11.02
C LEU A 289 18.00 -12.41 -12.31
N SER A 290 17.62 -11.22 -12.81
CA SER A 290 18.03 -10.74 -14.13
C SER A 290 19.38 -10.01 -14.14
N LEU A 291 19.85 -9.54 -12.96
CA LEU A 291 21.02 -8.68 -12.81
C LEU A 291 22.17 -9.39 -12.10
N ASP A 292 23.40 -8.86 -12.21
CA ASP A 292 24.59 -9.47 -11.61
C ASP A 292 24.69 -9.18 -10.10
N TRP A 293 23.87 -9.89 -9.34
CA TRP A 293 23.80 -9.79 -7.90
C TRP A 293 25.04 -10.37 -7.20
N ASP A 294 25.66 -11.40 -7.77
CA ASP A 294 26.81 -12.07 -7.16
C ASP A 294 28.05 -11.15 -7.11
N THR A 295 28.28 -10.38 -8.16
CA THR A 295 29.33 -9.34 -8.17
C THR A 295 28.99 -8.23 -7.18
N LEU A 296 27.75 -7.76 -7.17
CA LEU A 296 27.34 -6.70 -6.24
C LEU A 296 27.42 -7.14 -4.77
N LYS A 297 27.08 -8.39 -4.44
CA LYS A 297 27.23 -8.94 -3.07
C LYS A 297 28.71 -8.91 -2.62
N LYS A 298 29.63 -9.32 -3.49
CA LYS A 298 31.08 -9.29 -3.19
C LYS A 298 31.57 -7.85 -2.97
N ASP A 299 31.20 -6.94 -3.86
CA ASP A 299 31.57 -5.53 -3.74
C ASP A 299 31.02 -4.89 -2.44
N VAL A 300 29.76 -5.21 -2.07
CA VAL A 300 29.17 -4.74 -0.81
C VAL A 300 29.88 -5.31 0.42
N GLN A 301 30.26 -6.58 0.40
CA GLN A 301 31.01 -7.18 1.50
C GLN A 301 32.41 -6.54 1.67
N GLU A 302 33.05 -6.15 0.56
CA GLU A 302 34.38 -5.55 0.55
C GLU A 302 34.37 -4.06 0.92
N PHE A 303 33.50 -3.26 0.29
CA PHE A 303 33.51 -1.80 0.40
C PHE A 303 32.40 -1.23 1.29
N GLY A 304 31.36 -2.01 1.59
CA GLY A 304 30.18 -1.59 2.33
C GLY A 304 29.20 -0.77 1.50
N VAL A 305 28.16 -0.28 2.16
CA VAL A 305 27.15 0.66 1.63
C VAL A 305 26.95 1.81 2.60
N CYS A 306 26.72 3.02 2.09
CA CYS A 306 26.52 4.19 2.94
C CYS A 306 25.07 4.36 3.44
N ASN A 307 24.14 3.52 3.00
CA ASN A 307 22.75 3.53 3.43
C ASN A 307 22.37 2.18 4.04
N SER A 308 21.54 2.18 5.08
CA SER A 308 21.10 0.94 5.74
C SER A 308 19.88 0.30 5.08
N LEU A 309 19.01 1.10 4.48
CA LEU A 309 17.81 0.70 3.77
C LEU A 309 17.63 1.58 2.52
N PHE A 310 16.91 1.08 1.49
CA PHE A 310 16.93 1.66 0.16
C PHE A 310 15.56 1.90 -0.47
N THR A 311 14.58 1.03 -0.21
CA THR A 311 13.33 0.98 -0.95
C THR A 311 12.12 0.90 -0.03
N ALA A 312 11.08 1.68 -0.36
CA ALA A 312 9.77 1.58 0.24
C ALA A 312 8.72 2.06 -0.78
N GLN A 313 7.51 1.58 -0.65
CA GLN A 313 6.42 2.03 -1.52
C GLN A 313 5.47 2.93 -0.73
N MET A 314 5.74 4.25 -0.78
CA MET A 314 4.98 5.29 -0.11
C MET A 314 3.77 5.75 -0.94
N PRO A 315 2.73 6.31 -0.31
CA PRO A 315 1.68 7.05 -1.00
C PRO A 315 2.25 8.28 -1.70
N VAL A 316 1.77 8.58 -2.91
CA VAL A 316 2.29 9.67 -3.75
C VAL A 316 1.17 10.55 -4.33
N ALA A 317 0.07 10.71 -3.61
CA ALA A 317 -1.14 11.37 -4.09
C ALA A 317 -0.89 12.76 -4.71
N SER A 318 -0.09 13.62 -4.07
CA SER A 318 0.20 14.96 -4.57
C SER A 318 1.17 14.96 -5.75
N SER A 319 2.29 14.24 -5.65
CA SER A 319 3.29 14.17 -6.72
C SER A 319 2.77 13.46 -7.97
N ALA A 320 1.92 12.43 -7.81
CA ALA A 320 1.26 11.77 -8.93
C ALA A 320 0.33 12.72 -9.70
N LYS A 321 -0.36 13.63 -9.00
CA LYS A 321 -1.18 14.67 -9.64
C LYS A 321 -0.33 15.66 -10.45
N ILE A 322 0.79 16.11 -9.88
CA ILE A 322 1.70 17.05 -10.55
C ILE A 322 2.29 16.42 -11.83
N THR A 323 2.68 15.16 -11.77
CA THR A 323 3.27 14.44 -12.92
C THR A 323 2.22 13.87 -13.88
N GLY A 324 0.92 13.93 -13.55
CA GLY A 324 -0.16 13.33 -14.32
C GLY A 324 -0.01 11.81 -14.45
N SER A 325 0.38 11.15 -13.35
CA SER A 325 0.53 9.69 -13.24
C SER A 325 -0.56 9.09 -12.37
N PHE A 326 -0.80 7.78 -12.49
CA PHE A 326 -1.53 7.02 -11.48
C PHE A 326 -0.70 6.94 -10.19
N GLU A 327 -1.40 6.74 -9.07
CA GLU A 327 -0.76 6.69 -7.76
C GLU A 327 -0.02 5.36 -7.56
N MET A 328 1.19 5.43 -6.99
CA MET A 328 2.02 4.28 -6.61
C MET A 328 2.02 3.13 -7.63
N THR A 329 1.66 1.96 -7.13
CA THR A 329 1.52 0.68 -7.82
C THR A 329 0.04 0.28 -7.98
N GLU A 330 -0.88 1.21 -7.78
CA GLU A 330 -2.32 0.93 -7.81
C GLU A 330 -2.89 1.00 -9.22
N PRO A 331 -3.89 0.15 -9.53
CA PRO A 331 -4.72 0.31 -10.73
C PRO A 331 -5.52 1.62 -10.69
N ALA A 332 -6.06 2.02 -11.83
CA ALA A 332 -6.96 3.16 -11.91
C ALA A 332 -8.22 2.93 -11.05
N HIS A 333 -8.61 3.95 -10.27
CA HIS A 333 -9.83 3.89 -9.45
C HIS A 333 -11.10 3.94 -10.30
N SER A 334 -11.04 4.66 -11.41
CA SER A 334 -12.15 4.85 -12.34
C SER A 334 -11.57 5.34 -13.67
N ALA A 335 -12.25 5.06 -14.78
CA ALA A 335 -11.88 5.60 -16.09
C ALA A 335 -12.24 7.09 -16.22
N LEU A 336 -13.33 7.50 -15.57
CA LEU A 336 -13.84 8.88 -15.56
C LEU A 336 -14.41 9.18 -14.17
N PHE A 337 -13.98 10.29 -13.54
CA PHE A 337 -14.52 10.71 -12.25
C PHE A 337 -14.36 12.22 -12.05
N ASN A 338 -15.29 12.82 -11.30
CA ASN A 338 -15.17 14.21 -10.89
C ASN A 338 -14.32 14.31 -9.64
N ARG A 339 -13.37 15.25 -9.66
CA ARG A 339 -12.56 15.62 -8.51
C ARG A 339 -12.93 17.02 -8.05
N ARG A 340 -13.32 17.14 -6.79
CA ARG A 340 -13.52 18.43 -6.15
C ARG A 340 -12.17 19.01 -5.73
N VAL A 341 -11.89 20.23 -6.14
CA VAL A 341 -10.70 21.02 -5.77
C VAL A 341 -11.16 22.37 -5.23
N VAL A 342 -10.26 23.12 -4.59
CA VAL A 342 -10.59 24.45 -4.03
C VAL A 342 -11.22 25.39 -5.06
N GLY A 343 -10.83 25.29 -6.33
CA GLY A 343 -11.34 26.11 -7.45
C GLY A 343 -12.61 25.57 -8.14
N GLY A 344 -13.22 24.46 -7.66
CA GLY A 344 -14.39 23.85 -8.28
C GLY A 344 -14.25 22.35 -8.52
N GLU A 345 -15.06 21.81 -9.43
CA GLU A 345 -15.00 20.41 -9.83
C GLU A 345 -14.33 20.26 -11.21
N ILE A 346 -13.41 19.31 -11.30
CA ILE A 346 -12.74 18.94 -12.56
C ILE A 346 -13.01 17.48 -12.88
N MET A 347 -13.35 17.20 -14.15
CA MET A 347 -13.44 15.84 -14.64
C MET A 347 -12.03 15.31 -14.90
N ILE A 348 -11.66 14.23 -14.24
CA ILE A 348 -10.43 13.47 -14.49
C ILE A 348 -10.78 12.30 -15.39
N VAL A 349 -9.97 12.12 -16.42
CA VAL A 349 -10.19 11.08 -17.43
C VAL A 349 -8.95 10.20 -17.57
N ASN A 350 -9.15 8.91 -17.79
CA ASN A 350 -8.08 8.01 -18.18
C ASN A 350 -7.71 8.28 -19.66
N LYS A 351 -6.68 9.08 -19.87
CA LYS A 351 -6.22 9.49 -21.22
C LYS A 351 -5.86 8.31 -22.12
N TYR A 352 -5.40 7.20 -21.55
CA TYR A 352 -5.02 5.99 -22.31
C TYR A 352 -6.25 5.30 -22.89
N LEU A 353 -7.32 5.19 -22.09
CA LEU A 353 -8.60 4.64 -22.53
C LEU A 353 -9.19 5.47 -23.67
N ILE A 354 -9.24 6.81 -23.50
CA ILE A 354 -9.78 7.71 -24.54
C ILE A 354 -9.00 7.53 -25.84
N ASN A 355 -7.66 7.60 -25.76
CA ASN A 355 -6.79 7.44 -26.93
C ASN A 355 -6.97 6.07 -27.62
N ASP A 356 -7.18 4.99 -26.86
CA ASP A 356 -7.45 3.67 -27.44
C ASP A 356 -8.84 3.63 -28.11
N PHE A 357 -9.87 4.27 -27.54
CA PHE A 357 -11.20 4.37 -28.15
C PHE A 357 -11.25 5.29 -29.37
N GLU A 358 -10.48 6.38 -29.37
CA GLU A 358 -10.31 7.25 -30.52
C GLU A 358 -9.65 6.51 -31.70
N LYS A 359 -8.59 5.72 -31.44
CA LYS A 359 -7.90 4.90 -32.47
C LYS A 359 -8.81 3.90 -33.16
N ILE A 360 -9.80 3.36 -32.46
CA ILE A 360 -10.79 2.44 -33.04
C ILE A 360 -12.06 3.15 -33.53
N GLY A 361 -12.16 4.48 -33.31
CA GLY A 361 -13.22 5.32 -33.83
C GLY A 361 -14.56 5.17 -33.11
N ILE A 362 -14.58 4.81 -31.81
CA ILE A 362 -15.81 4.67 -31.04
C ILE A 362 -15.97 5.73 -29.93
N TRP A 363 -14.96 6.56 -29.70
CA TRP A 363 -15.06 7.60 -28.68
C TRP A 363 -16.14 8.64 -29.09
N SER A 364 -17.12 8.85 -28.23
CA SER A 364 -18.25 9.76 -28.45
C SER A 364 -18.77 10.29 -27.11
N GLU A 365 -19.59 11.35 -27.16
CA GLU A 365 -20.29 11.86 -25.98
C GLU A 365 -21.23 10.81 -25.36
N ASP A 366 -21.88 9.99 -26.19
CA ASP A 366 -22.77 8.93 -25.71
C ASP A 366 -21.99 7.87 -24.95
N LEU A 367 -20.84 7.41 -25.47
CA LEU A 367 -19.97 6.45 -24.78
C LEU A 367 -19.41 7.04 -23.48
N LYS A 368 -18.99 8.32 -23.50
CA LYS A 368 -18.53 9.01 -22.29
C LYS A 368 -19.63 9.01 -21.21
N ASN A 369 -20.85 9.37 -21.59
CA ASN A 369 -21.98 9.40 -20.66
C ASN A 369 -22.31 8.01 -20.13
N GLU A 370 -22.24 6.97 -20.95
CA GLU A 370 -22.45 5.58 -20.51
C GLU A 370 -21.37 5.14 -19.52
N ILE A 371 -20.10 5.50 -19.74
CA ILE A 371 -19.01 5.24 -18.78
C ILE A 371 -19.27 5.96 -17.44
N ILE A 372 -19.75 7.20 -17.47
CA ILE A 372 -20.11 7.94 -16.24
C ILE A 372 -21.25 7.25 -15.50
N LEU A 373 -22.30 6.83 -16.20
CA LEU A 373 -23.43 6.09 -15.63
C LEU A 373 -23.01 4.76 -15.00
N ASN A 374 -22.00 4.10 -15.57
CA ASN A 374 -21.39 2.89 -15.04
C ASN A 374 -20.27 3.18 -14.01
N GLU A 375 -20.29 4.36 -13.37
CA GLU A 375 -19.36 4.76 -12.31
C GLU A 375 -17.88 4.68 -12.75
N GLY A 376 -17.62 4.97 -14.02
CA GLY A 376 -16.29 4.95 -14.61
C GLY A 376 -15.78 3.55 -14.98
N SER A 377 -16.65 2.55 -15.01
CA SER A 377 -16.34 1.21 -15.50
C SER A 377 -16.71 1.06 -16.96
N ILE A 378 -15.95 0.24 -17.68
CA ILE A 378 -16.28 -0.17 -19.05
C ILE A 378 -16.70 -1.64 -19.15
N GLN A 379 -16.73 -2.37 -18.03
CA GLN A 379 -16.91 -3.84 -18.04
C GLN A 379 -18.30 -4.28 -18.53
N ASN A 380 -19.33 -3.49 -18.28
CA ASN A 380 -20.72 -3.83 -18.60
C ASN A 380 -21.29 -3.04 -19.79
N ILE A 381 -20.44 -2.35 -20.56
CA ILE A 381 -20.86 -1.58 -21.73
C ILE A 381 -21.06 -2.51 -22.92
N ASN A 382 -22.22 -2.36 -23.59
CA ASN A 382 -22.46 -3.04 -24.86
C ASN A 382 -21.83 -2.24 -26.01
N PHE A 383 -20.58 -2.55 -26.35
CA PHE A 383 -19.85 -1.83 -27.39
C PHE A 383 -20.38 -2.04 -28.81
N ASN A 384 -21.22 -3.05 -29.07
CA ASN A 384 -21.79 -3.28 -30.41
C ASN A 384 -22.63 -2.11 -30.90
N GLN A 385 -23.22 -1.33 -29.99
CA GLN A 385 -24.00 -0.14 -30.35
C GLN A 385 -23.14 1.04 -30.88
N TYR A 386 -21.84 0.99 -30.67
CA TYR A 386 -20.84 2.00 -31.12
C TYR A 386 -20.08 1.54 -32.35
N LEU A 387 -20.32 0.34 -32.86
CA LEU A 387 -19.66 -0.23 -34.03
C LEU A 387 -20.58 -0.28 -35.22
N ASP A 388 -20.06 0.07 -36.38
CA ASP A 388 -20.71 -0.14 -37.66
C ASP A 388 -20.42 -1.56 -38.16
N VAL A 389 -21.44 -2.39 -38.25
CA VAL A 389 -21.34 -3.79 -38.69
C VAL A 389 -20.89 -3.91 -40.16
N GLU A 390 -21.17 -2.87 -40.98
CA GLU A 390 -20.78 -2.81 -42.38
C GLU A 390 -19.33 -2.36 -42.60
N ASP A 391 -18.66 -1.89 -41.52
CA ASP A 391 -17.24 -1.50 -41.55
C ASP A 391 -16.35 -2.73 -41.87
N LYS A 392 -15.52 -2.61 -42.91
CA LYS A 392 -14.54 -3.65 -43.29
C LYS A 392 -13.60 -4.02 -42.14
N GLY A 393 -13.41 -3.14 -41.17
CA GLY A 393 -12.60 -3.33 -39.97
C GLY A 393 -13.36 -3.87 -38.76
N TYR A 394 -14.65 -4.16 -38.85
CA TYR A 394 -15.52 -4.54 -37.73
C TYR A 394 -14.92 -5.62 -36.82
N ASN A 395 -14.54 -6.76 -37.38
CA ASN A 395 -13.96 -7.86 -36.60
C ASN A 395 -12.65 -7.48 -35.89
N LYS A 396 -11.82 -6.60 -36.48
CA LYS A 396 -10.60 -6.08 -35.86
C LYS A 396 -10.94 -5.16 -34.69
N LYS A 397 -11.95 -4.31 -34.83
CA LYS A 397 -12.42 -3.44 -33.75
C LYS A 397 -13.01 -4.24 -32.59
N VAL A 398 -13.82 -5.26 -32.87
CA VAL A 398 -14.37 -6.18 -31.84
C VAL A 398 -13.24 -6.84 -31.05
N LYS A 399 -12.27 -7.47 -31.71
CA LYS A 399 -11.12 -8.09 -31.05
C LYS A 399 -10.32 -7.09 -30.21
N ARG A 400 -10.16 -5.85 -30.70
CA ARG A 400 -9.48 -4.81 -29.92
C ARG A 400 -10.26 -4.44 -28.67
N ILE A 401 -11.56 -4.29 -28.74
CA ILE A 401 -12.43 -4.03 -27.59
C ILE A 401 -12.34 -5.17 -26.56
N GLU A 402 -12.41 -6.43 -27.00
CA GLU A 402 -12.25 -7.59 -26.15
C GLU A 402 -10.92 -7.57 -25.36
N HIS A 403 -9.85 -7.06 -25.96
CA HIS A 403 -8.56 -6.85 -25.28
C HIS A 403 -8.59 -5.65 -24.32
N LEU A 404 -9.29 -4.55 -24.69
CA LEU A 404 -9.36 -3.34 -23.87
C LEU A 404 -10.21 -3.51 -22.60
N ILE A 405 -11.24 -4.33 -22.62
CA ILE A 405 -12.10 -4.58 -21.46
C ILE A 405 -11.28 -5.05 -20.24
N PRO A 406 -10.50 -6.12 -20.28
CA PRO A 406 -9.67 -6.53 -19.12
C PRO A 406 -8.53 -5.54 -18.82
N LYS A 407 -7.99 -4.83 -19.82
CA LYS A 407 -6.93 -3.84 -19.65
C LYS A 407 -7.36 -2.67 -18.76
N TYR A 408 -8.59 -2.21 -18.90
CA TYR A 408 -9.14 -1.05 -18.20
C TYR A 408 -10.07 -1.41 -17.03
N LYS A 409 -9.88 -2.57 -16.41
CA LYS A 409 -10.52 -2.85 -15.12
C LYS A 409 -10.09 -1.81 -14.10
N THR A 410 -11.07 -1.32 -13.35
CA THR A 410 -10.81 -0.45 -12.20
C THR A 410 -10.32 -1.28 -11.00
N ILE A 411 -9.74 -0.61 -10.02
CA ILE A 411 -9.27 -1.25 -8.77
C ILE A 411 -10.40 -2.02 -8.04
N TRP A 412 -11.66 -1.61 -8.23
CA TRP A 412 -12.84 -2.24 -7.64
C TRP A 412 -13.25 -3.56 -8.33
N GLU A 413 -12.77 -3.78 -9.55
CA GLU A 413 -13.08 -4.91 -10.42
C GLU A 413 -11.96 -5.94 -10.47
N ILE A 414 -10.77 -5.56 -9.99
CA ILE A 414 -9.64 -6.48 -9.85
C ILE A 414 -9.76 -7.21 -8.51
N SER A 415 -9.50 -8.50 -8.53
CA SER A 415 -9.44 -9.31 -7.30
C SER A 415 -8.36 -8.78 -6.35
N GLN A 416 -8.70 -8.56 -5.09
CA GLN A 416 -7.72 -8.14 -4.09
C GLN A 416 -6.60 -9.17 -3.92
N ARG A 417 -6.90 -10.44 -4.13
CA ARG A 417 -5.89 -11.50 -4.14
C ARG A 417 -4.80 -11.24 -5.18
N GLU A 418 -5.17 -10.84 -6.40
CA GLU A 418 -4.20 -10.53 -7.46
C GLU A 418 -3.35 -9.31 -7.13
N LEU A 419 -3.92 -8.27 -6.50
CA LEU A 419 -3.17 -7.10 -6.06
C LEU A 419 -2.18 -7.46 -4.94
N ILE A 420 -2.57 -8.32 -4.01
CA ILE A 420 -1.71 -8.86 -2.95
C ILE A 420 -0.60 -9.71 -3.56
N ASP A 421 -0.90 -10.57 -4.53
CA ASP A 421 0.09 -11.40 -5.23
C ASP A 421 1.12 -10.51 -5.96
N MET A 422 0.70 -9.44 -6.65
CA MET A 422 1.61 -8.49 -7.26
C MET A 422 2.46 -7.74 -6.22
N ALA A 423 1.91 -7.42 -5.05
CA ALA A 423 2.68 -6.83 -3.95
C ALA A 423 3.71 -7.82 -3.39
N ALA A 424 3.36 -9.10 -3.29
CA ALA A 424 4.28 -10.16 -2.89
C ALA A 424 5.38 -10.41 -3.93
N ASP A 425 5.06 -10.34 -5.21
CA ASP A 425 6.01 -10.51 -6.31
C ASP A 425 7.15 -9.46 -6.31
N ARG A 426 6.88 -8.22 -5.91
CA ARG A 426 7.89 -7.15 -5.81
C ARG A 426 8.51 -7.02 -4.42
N ALA A 427 7.91 -7.63 -3.39
CA ALA A 427 8.37 -7.51 -2.00
C ALA A 427 9.82 -7.95 -1.76
N PRO A 428 10.39 -8.95 -2.47
CA PRO A 428 11.82 -9.30 -2.38
C PRO A 428 12.79 -8.15 -2.71
N PHE A 429 12.31 -7.09 -3.34
CA PHE A 429 13.10 -5.91 -3.73
C PHE A 429 12.72 -4.66 -2.95
N ILE A 430 11.89 -4.79 -1.91
CA ILE A 430 11.47 -3.70 -1.04
C ILE A 430 11.90 -4.02 0.39
N ASP A 431 13.02 -3.43 0.80
CA ASP A 431 13.65 -3.74 2.09
C ASP A 431 12.94 -3.12 3.30
N GLN A 432 12.19 -2.05 3.13
CA GLN A 432 11.22 -1.56 4.12
C GLN A 432 9.85 -2.19 3.86
N SER A 433 8.81 -1.42 3.52
CA SER A 433 7.50 -1.98 3.25
C SER A 433 6.72 -1.21 2.17
N GLN A 434 5.44 -1.54 2.04
CA GLN A 434 4.52 -1.00 1.03
C GLN A 434 3.23 -0.54 1.71
N SER A 435 2.79 0.69 1.43
CA SER A 435 1.49 1.23 1.87
C SER A 435 0.36 0.61 1.04
N MET A 436 0.09 -0.68 1.25
CA MET A 436 -0.85 -1.46 0.45
C MET A 436 -2.29 -1.30 0.94
N ASN A 437 -3.15 -0.67 0.15
CA ASN A 437 -4.58 -0.58 0.41
C ASN A 437 -5.32 -1.85 -0.03
N ILE A 438 -6.43 -2.13 0.64
CA ILE A 438 -7.40 -3.17 0.26
C ILE A 438 -8.69 -2.47 -0.19
N TYR A 439 -9.19 -2.79 -1.38
CA TYR A 439 -10.34 -2.15 -2.00
C TYR A 439 -11.52 -3.11 -2.12
N MET A 440 -12.64 -2.79 -1.49
CA MET A 440 -13.84 -3.65 -1.53
C MET A 440 -15.10 -2.84 -1.75
N SER A 441 -15.82 -3.11 -2.85
CA SER A 441 -17.14 -2.49 -3.12
C SER A 441 -18.17 -2.95 -2.09
N ASN A 442 -18.14 -4.24 -1.72
CA ASN A 442 -19.04 -4.87 -0.78
C ASN A 442 -18.21 -5.61 0.29
N PRO A 443 -17.74 -4.90 1.33
CA PRO A 443 -16.94 -5.49 2.38
C PRO A 443 -17.78 -6.46 3.23
N THR A 444 -17.23 -7.64 3.51
CA THR A 444 -17.77 -8.58 4.49
C THR A 444 -16.64 -9.05 5.38
N LEU A 445 -16.95 -9.46 6.60
CA LEU A 445 -15.98 -10.02 7.55
C LEU A 445 -15.12 -11.10 6.88
N SER A 446 -15.74 -12.04 6.16
CA SER A 446 -15.04 -13.14 5.50
C SER A 446 -14.09 -12.67 4.40
N LYS A 447 -14.51 -11.73 3.53
CA LYS A 447 -13.67 -11.22 2.43
C LYS A 447 -12.45 -10.46 2.94
N ILE A 448 -12.65 -9.59 3.93
CA ILE A 448 -11.56 -8.81 4.53
C ILE A 448 -10.59 -9.75 5.24
N THR A 449 -11.11 -10.66 6.07
CA THR A 449 -10.30 -11.69 6.75
C THR A 449 -9.49 -12.50 5.75
N SER A 450 -10.11 -12.99 4.67
CA SER A 450 -9.40 -13.77 3.63
C SER A 450 -8.27 -12.96 2.98
N SER A 451 -8.46 -11.67 2.72
CA SER A 451 -7.41 -10.80 2.16
C SER A 451 -6.25 -10.63 3.14
N HIS A 452 -6.52 -10.38 4.41
CA HIS A 452 -5.48 -10.21 5.43
C HIS A 452 -4.68 -11.50 5.66
N PHE A 453 -5.35 -12.64 5.73
CA PHE A 453 -4.68 -13.94 5.83
C PHE A 453 -3.85 -14.24 4.60
N HIS A 454 -4.34 -13.92 3.40
CA HIS A 454 -3.57 -14.08 2.17
C HIS A 454 -2.30 -13.22 2.18
N SER A 455 -2.40 -11.95 2.60
CA SER A 455 -1.23 -11.08 2.77
C SER A 455 -0.21 -11.63 3.77
N TRP A 456 -0.69 -12.17 4.90
CA TRP A 456 0.15 -12.79 5.92
C TRP A 456 0.81 -14.09 5.43
N GLU A 457 0.06 -14.98 4.78
CA GLU A 457 0.56 -16.24 4.21
C GLU A 457 1.59 -15.99 3.09
N LYS A 458 1.45 -14.89 2.35
CA LYS A 458 2.46 -14.43 1.39
C LYS A 458 3.71 -13.83 2.05
N GLY A 459 3.72 -13.66 3.35
CA GLY A 459 4.85 -13.12 4.12
C GLY A 459 5.08 -11.62 3.97
N LEU A 460 4.06 -10.86 3.57
CA LEU A 460 4.15 -9.40 3.47
C LEU A 460 4.39 -8.77 4.85
N LYS A 461 5.12 -7.65 4.89
CA LYS A 461 5.39 -6.88 6.12
C LYS A 461 4.18 -6.00 6.47
N THR A 462 3.57 -5.34 5.49
CA THR A 462 2.26 -4.67 5.63
C THR A 462 1.18 -5.59 5.11
N LEU A 463 0.22 -5.96 5.96
CA LEU A 463 -0.93 -6.78 5.58
C LEU A 463 -2.05 -5.91 4.99
N CYS A 464 -2.20 -4.70 5.54
CA CYS A 464 -3.18 -3.72 5.07
C CYS A 464 -2.80 -2.32 5.57
N TYR A 465 -2.81 -1.32 4.68
CA TYR A 465 -2.76 0.10 5.06
C TYR A 465 -4.17 0.59 5.37
N TYR A 466 -4.99 0.87 4.36
CA TYR A 466 -6.41 1.16 4.54
C TYR A 466 -7.29 0.07 3.94
N VAL A 467 -8.41 -0.21 4.59
CA VAL A 467 -9.55 -0.82 3.91
C VAL A 467 -10.37 0.30 3.28
N ARG A 468 -10.42 0.33 1.96
CA ARG A 468 -11.18 1.29 1.17
C ARG A 468 -12.49 0.67 0.73
N THR A 469 -13.59 1.32 1.05
CA THR A 469 -14.92 0.93 0.59
C THR A 469 -15.39 1.88 -0.50
N LYS A 470 -16.13 1.37 -1.49
CA LYS A 470 -16.67 2.21 -2.56
C LYS A 470 -17.78 3.08 -1.98
N ALA A 471 -17.63 4.40 -2.04
CA ALA A 471 -18.69 5.32 -1.62
C ALA A 471 -19.93 5.12 -2.51
N ILE A 472 -21.12 5.14 -1.92
CA ILE A 472 -22.36 5.14 -2.68
C ILE A 472 -22.44 6.48 -3.40
N SER A 473 -22.17 6.49 -4.72
CA SER A 473 -22.13 7.73 -5.50
C SER A 473 -23.55 8.21 -5.77
N THR A 474 -24.07 9.01 -4.86
CA THR A 474 -25.33 9.77 -5.09
C THR A 474 -25.09 11.08 -5.85
N GLY A 475 -23.86 11.61 -5.85
CA GLY A 475 -23.54 12.94 -6.38
C GLY A 475 -23.15 13.02 -7.85
N ALA A 476 -22.47 12.02 -8.41
CA ALA A 476 -21.98 12.09 -9.79
C ALA A 476 -23.11 11.97 -10.86
N LYS A 477 -24.23 11.37 -10.49
CA LYS A 477 -25.37 11.18 -11.41
C LYS A 477 -26.17 12.46 -11.68
N HIS A 478 -26.04 13.50 -10.85
CA HIS A 478 -26.89 14.69 -10.94
C HIS A 478 -26.26 15.90 -11.65
N LEU A 479 -24.94 15.93 -11.87
CA LEU A 479 -24.26 17.17 -12.27
C LEU A 479 -23.82 17.26 -13.73
N ALA A 480 -23.89 16.19 -14.53
CA ALA A 480 -23.34 16.21 -15.88
C ALA A 480 -24.27 15.65 -16.98
N LEU A 481 -25.47 15.21 -16.66
CA LEU A 481 -26.32 14.52 -17.62
C LEU A 481 -27.61 15.30 -17.92
N ASP A 482 -27.73 15.75 -19.14
CA ASP A 482 -29.03 15.99 -19.76
C ASP A 482 -29.67 14.62 -20.00
N LEU A 483 -30.39 14.13 -18.98
CA LEU A 483 -31.03 12.81 -18.97
C LEU A 483 -32.04 12.62 -20.14
N SER A 484 -32.42 13.70 -20.83
CA SER A 484 -33.30 13.65 -21.99
C SER A 484 -32.63 13.08 -23.24
N LYS A 485 -31.30 13.01 -23.26
CA LYS A 485 -30.48 12.53 -24.40
C LYS A 485 -29.97 11.10 -24.25
N VAL A 486 -30.12 10.49 -23.06
CA VAL A 486 -29.65 9.12 -22.83
C VAL A 486 -30.72 8.12 -23.25
N LYS A 487 -30.43 7.30 -24.26
CA LYS A 487 -31.25 6.13 -24.58
C LYS A 487 -31.11 5.09 -23.46
N THR A 488 -32.05 5.10 -22.51
CA THR A 488 -32.07 4.09 -21.44
C THR A 488 -32.44 2.72 -22.00
N PRO A 489 -31.65 1.66 -21.73
CA PRO A 489 -32.15 0.30 -21.91
C PRO A 489 -33.32 0.08 -20.95
N LYS A 490 -34.44 -0.44 -21.46
CA LYS A 490 -35.58 -0.77 -20.60
C LYS A 490 -35.15 -1.80 -19.57
N PRO A 491 -35.29 -1.54 -18.26
CA PRO A 491 -34.98 -2.55 -17.26
C PRO A 491 -36.07 -3.66 -17.32
N ASN A 492 -35.63 -4.89 -17.49
CA ASN A 492 -36.48 -6.09 -17.45
C ASN A 492 -36.64 -6.63 -16.02
N VAL A 493 -36.71 -5.76 -15.02
CA VAL A 493 -37.00 -6.17 -13.63
C VAL A 493 -37.89 -5.12 -13.00
N GLU A 494 -39.11 -5.51 -12.65
CA GLU A 494 -39.98 -4.73 -11.78
C GLU A 494 -39.40 -4.73 -10.36
N VAL A 495 -38.90 -3.57 -9.93
CA VAL A 495 -38.47 -3.36 -8.54
C VAL A 495 -39.72 -3.01 -7.71
N PRO A 496 -40.01 -3.71 -6.60
CA PRO A 496 -41.13 -3.35 -5.73
C PRO A 496 -40.96 -1.93 -5.20
N LYS A 497 -41.96 -1.10 -5.32
CA LYS A 497 -42.01 0.24 -4.72
C LYS A 497 -42.10 0.10 -3.20
N ILE A 498 -41.07 0.51 -2.47
CA ILE A 498 -41.14 0.64 -1.02
C ILE A 498 -41.78 1.98 -0.70
N ASP A 499 -42.87 1.96 0.04
CA ASP A 499 -43.57 3.17 0.51
C ASP A 499 -42.87 3.68 1.80
N TYR A 500 -42.20 4.82 1.70
CA TYR A 500 -41.49 5.46 2.82
C TYR A 500 -42.39 6.42 3.62
N SER A 501 -43.68 6.57 3.30
CA SER A 501 -44.58 7.54 3.92
C SER A 501 -44.90 7.27 5.40
N SER A 502 -44.53 6.08 5.90
CA SER A 502 -44.78 5.66 7.30
C SER A 502 -43.55 5.70 8.23
N MET A 503 -42.38 6.11 7.75
CA MET A 503 -41.17 6.21 8.59
C MET A 503 -41.00 7.61 9.18
N ASN A 504 -41.21 7.74 10.49
CA ASN A 504 -40.82 8.94 11.27
C ASN A 504 -39.29 9.01 11.39
N LEU A 505 -38.66 9.80 10.51
CA LEU A 505 -37.25 10.12 10.63
C LEU A 505 -37.05 11.33 11.56
N PRO A 506 -36.08 11.34 12.45
CA PRO A 506 -35.77 12.51 13.26
C PRO A 506 -35.26 13.68 12.40
N PRO A 507 -35.49 14.92 12.79
CA PRO A 507 -35.07 16.11 12.03
C PRO A 507 -33.54 16.16 11.90
N LYS A 508 -33.08 16.51 10.71
CA LYS A 508 -31.68 16.68 10.35
C LYS A 508 -31.04 17.79 11.21
N PRO A 509 -29.89 17.58 11.88
CA PRO A 509 -29.19 18.65 12.56
C PRO A 509 -28.71 19.70 11.55
N GLU A 510 -28.96 20.96 11.78
CA GLU A 510 -28.43 22.07 11.01
C GLU A 510 -26.94 22.28 11.35
N GLY A 511 -26.12 22.35 10.31
CA GLY A 511 -24.83 23.03 10.33
C GLY A 511 -23.67 22.31 11.02
N ILE A 512 -23.06 21.32 10.36
CA ILE A 512 -21.61 21.07 10.47
C ILE A 512 -21.13 20.65 9.08
N GLU A 513 -20.49 21.55 8.37
CA GLU A 513 -19.63 21.21 7.24
C GLU A 513 -18.30 20.68 7.81
N ILE A 514 -18.12 19.38 7.74
CA ILE A 514 -16.82 18.76 8.07
C ILE A 514 -16.00 18.69 6.80
N ASP A 515 -15.17 19.69 6.59
CA ASP A 515 -14.08 19.61 5.61
C ASP A 515 -13.03 18.63 6.14
N CYS A 516 -13.00 17.45 5.55
CA CYS A 516 -11.96 16.46 5.85
C CYS A 516 -10.64 16.86 5.16
N PHE A 517 -9.84 17.70 5.80
CA PHE A 517 -8.52 18.14 5.33
C PHE A 517 -7.41 17.08 5.48
N GLY A 518 -7.71 15.89 5.99
CA GLY A 518 -6.72 14.87 6.35
C GLY A 518 -6.43 13.80 5.28
N CYS A 519 -7.24 13.69 4.22
CA CYS A 519 -7.12 12.61 3.23
C CYS A 519 -6.55 13.05 1.88
N SER A 520 -5.97 14.22 1.77
CA SER A 520 -5.45 14.78 0.52
C SER A 520 -3.95 15.09 0.54
N SER A 521 -3.16 14.38 1.34
CA SER A 521 -1.70 14.46 1.24
C SER A 521 -1.08 13.08 1.12
#